data_9bf55fe0e90510ce84f4e04c623efdb9
#
_entry.id   9bf55fe0e90510ce84f4e04c623efdb9
#
_cell.length_a   1.000
_cell.length_b   1.000
_cell.length_c   1.000
_cell.angle_alpha   90.00
_cell.angle_beta   90.00
_cell.angle_gamma   90.00
#
_symmetry.space_group_name_H-M   'P 1'
#
loop_
_entity.id
_entity.type
_entity.pdbx_description
1 polymer ?
#
loop_
_entity_poly.entity_id
_entity_poly.type
_entity_poly.pdbx_seq_one_letter_code
_entity_poly.pdbx_strand_id
1 'polypeptide(L)'
;VLIIRTGLKRCVVGCVDPFSKVGGRGIEMMRAAGIEVIVGVLREECIYLNRRFFCVNTLHRPFITLKWAASTDGFLDRTRLLDTEGKPIGAPAQLSDERTRMRVHYFRATHQAILVGRRTFDLDLPSLNVRHWPGPSPLRYVLGRVDERALNAGFQAMADIDALLDALKRDKVQSLFVEGGQATLQSFIERDLWDEAWEECSPVTLGEGIPAPAMPDAFAPTLEQHLG
;
A
#
# COMPACT_ATOMS: atom_id res chain seq x y z
N VAL A 1 4.85 -17.33 -29.15
CA VAL A 1 4.53 -18.44 -30.06
C VAL A 1 3.04 -18.50 -30.41
N LEU A 2 2.11 -18.35 -29.44
CA LEU A 2 0.66 -18.39 -29.72
C LEU A 2 0.23 -17.28 -30.69
N ILE A 3 0.59 -16.01 -30.40
CA ILE A 3 0.27 -14.84 -31.25
C ILE A 3 0.75 -15.03 -32.70
N ILE A 4 1.95 -15.57 -32.89
CA ILE A 4 2.50 -15.84 -34.24
C ILE A 4 1.64 -16.84 -35.00
N ARG A 5 1.13 -17.86 -34.30
CA ARG A 5 0.25 -18.91 -34.94
C ARG A 5 -1.14 -18.42 -35.32
N THR A 6 -1.61 -17.31 -34.74
CA THR A 6 -2.94 -16.77 -35.05
C THR A 6 -3.01 -16.04 -36.39
N GLY A 7 -1.88 -15.80 -37.05
CA GLY A 7 -1.83 -15.10 -38.35
C GLY A 7 -2.11 -13.60 -38.30
N LEU A 8 -1.98 -12.99 -37.08
CA LEU A 8 -2.15 -11.54 -36.92
C LEU A 8 -1.14 -10.77 -37.79
N LYS A 9 -1.58 -9.67 -38.41
CA LYS A 9 -0.73 -8.78 -39.22
C LYS A 9 -0.10 -7.67 -38.43
N ARG A 10 -0.76 -7.22 -37.34
CA ARG A 10 -0.33 -6.11 -36.49
C ARG A 10 -0.57 -6.42 -35.03
N CYS A 11 0.38 -6.03 -34.17
CA CYS A 11 0.28 -6.09 -32.71
C CYS A 11 0.63 -4.72 -32.13
N VAL A 12 -0.20 -4.22 -31.20
CA VAL A 12 0.06 -2.97 -30.46
C VAL A 12 0.40 -3.33 -29.02
N VAL A 13 1.53 -2.82 -28.53
CA VAL A 13 2.07 -3.08 -27.19
C VAL A 13 2.20 -1.76 -26.45
N GLY A 14 1.56 -1.63 -25.29
CA GLY A 14 1.61 -0.42 -24.47
C GLY A 14 2.99 -0.17 -23.87
N CYS A 15 3.55 -1.18 -23.22
CA CYS A 15 4.88 -1.09 -22.62
C CYS A 15 5.67 -2.40 -22.73
N VAL A 16 6.98 -2.31 -22.68
CA VAL A 16 7.88 -3.47 -22.62
C VAL A 16 7.85 -4.04 -21.21
N ASP A 17 7.84 -5.37 -21.11
CA ASP A 17 7.94 -6.06 -19.83
C ASP A 17 9.30 -5.77 -19.16
N PRO A 18 9.33 -5.23 -17.93
CA PRO A 18 10.57 -4.91 -17.21
C PRO A 18 11.31 -6.16 -16.73
N PHE A 19 10.67 -7.33 -16.71
CA PHE A 19 11.29 -8.55 -16.25
C PHE A 19 12.39 -9.00 -17.20
N SER A 20 13.63 -9.06 -16.72
CA SER A 20 14.82 -9.29 -17.53
C SER A 20 14.79 -10.57 -18.39
N LYS A 21 14.10 -11.62 -17.91
CA LYS A 21 13.94 -12.87 -18.66
C LYS A 21 12.99 -12.76 -19.86
N VAL A 22 12.13 -11.75 -19.90
CA VAL A 22 11.19 -11.49 -20.99
C VAL A 22 11.67 -10.34 -21.86
N GLY A 23 11.98 -9.19 -21.29
CA GLY A 23 12.76 -8.06 -21.82
C GLY A 23 12.60 -7.76 -23.31
N GLY A 24 11.36 -7.74 -23.83
CA GLY A 24 11.13 -7.44 -25.25
C GLY A 24 11.34 -8.61 -26.23
N ARG A 25 11.84 -9.78 -25.80
CA ARG A 25 12.04 -10.95 -26.70
C ARG A 25 10.80 -11.38 -27.47
N GLY A 26 9.61 -11.27 -26.85
CA GLY A 26 8.34 -11.54 -27.50
C GLY A 26 8.07 -10.59 -28.68
N ILE A 27 8.44 -9.31 -28.53
CA ILE A 27 8.34 -8.28 -29.57
C ILE A 27 9.26 -8.63 -30.76
N GLU A 28 10.51 -8.99 -30.47
CA GLU A 28 11.48 -9.39 -31.48
C GLU A 28 11.04 -10.64 -32.25
N MET A 29 10.52 -11.64 -31.53
CA MET A 29 9.98 -12.85 -32.17
C MET A 29 8.79 -12.57 -33.09
N MET A 30 7.89 -11.68 -32.69
CA MET A 30 6.75 -11.28 -33.54
C MET A 30 7.21 -10.52 -34.79
N ARG A 31 8.17 -9.59 -34.65
CA ARG A 31 8.77 -8.86 -35.77
C ARG A 31 9.48 -9.80 -36.74
N ALA A 32 10.28 -10.75 -36.23
CA ALA A 32 10.94 -11.76 -37.04
C ALA A 32 9.95 -12.67 -37.80
N ALA A 33 8.75 -12.84 -37.28
CA ALA A 33 7.67 -13.60 -37.95
C ALA A 33 6.84 -12.75 -38.92
N GLY A 34 7.26 -11.50 -39.22
CA GLY A 34 6.59 -10.61 -40.18
C GLY A 34 5.37 -9.88 -39.62
N ILE A 35 5.17 -9.86 -38.30
CA ILE A 35 4.09 -9.11 -37.67
C ILE A 35 4.58 -7.66 -37.46
N GLU A 36 3.80 -6.68 -37.89
CA GLU A 36 4.03 -5.27 -37.56
C GLU A 36 3.80 -5.06 -36.05
N VAL A 37 4.83 -4.63 -35.30
CA VAL A 37 4.71 -4.42 -33.86
C VAL A 37 4.97 -2.95 -33.52
N ILE A 38 3.93 -2.25 -33.06
CA ILE A 38 3.96 -0.88 -32.56
C ILE A 38 4.08 -0.93 -31.04
N VAL A 39 5.06 -0.23 -30.47
CA VAL A 39 5.33 -0.23 -29.02
C VAL A 39 5.20 1.18 -28.46
N GLY A 40 4.66 1.31 -27.26
CA GLY A 40 4.59 2.57 -26.52
C GLY A 40 3.25 3.31 -26.64
N VAL A 41 2.23 2.69 -27.19
CA VAL A 41 0.87 3.27 -27.23
C VAL A 41 0.27 3.25 -25.83
N LEU A 42 -0.15 4.41 -25.32
CA LEU A 42 -0.63 4.59 -23.94
C LEU A 42 0.36 4.01 -22.91
N ARG A 43 1.65 4.32 -23.11
CA ARG A 43 2.73 3.72 -22.33
C ARG A 43 2.59 4.01 -20.83
N GLU A 44 2.28 5.25 -20.48
CA GLU A 44 2.19 5.67 -19.06
C GLU A 44 1.00 5.04 -18.38
N GLU A 45 -0.14 4.98 -19.04
CA GLU A 45 -1.34 4.33 -18.52
C GLU A 45 -1.13 2.81 -18.35
N CYS A 46 -0.43 2.18 -19.30
CA CYS A 46 -0.08 0.76 -19.19
C CYS A 46 0.88 0.48 -18.04
N ILE A 47 1.87 1.36 -17.80
CA ILE A 47 2.77 1.27 -16.66
C ILE A 47 1.99 1.47 -15.36
N TYR A 48 1.12 2.48 -15.30
CA TYR A 48 0.29 2.75 -14.12
C TYR A 48 -0.63 1.57 -13.78
N LEU A 49 -1.28 0.97 -14.79
CA LEU A 49 -2.11 -0.22 -14.60
C LEU A 49 -1.32 -1.40 -14.00
N ASN A 50 -0.06 -1.54 -14.40
CA ASN A 50 0.84 -2.62 -13.98
C ASN A 50 1.88 -2.15 -12.93
N ARG A 51 1.68 -1.02 -12.27
CA ARG A 51 2.69 -0.37 -11.42
C ARG A 51 3.30 -1.26 -10.34
N ARG A 52 2.49 -2.15 -9.75
CA ARG A 52 2.97 -3.11 -8.74
C ARG A 52 3.98 -4.09 -9.32
N PHE A 53 3.69 -4.62 -10.50
CA PHE A 53 4.59 -5.51 -11.22
C PHE A 53 5.87 -4.78 -11.65
N PHE A 54 5.76 -3.55 -12.16
CA PHE A 54 6.91 -2.73 -12.49
C PHE A 54 7.76 -2.46 -11.25
N CYS A 55 7.18 -2.01 -10.15
CA CYS A 55 7.89 -1.73 -8.90
C CYS A 55 8.73 -2.93 -8.43
N VAL A 56 8.13 -4.12 -8.35
CA VAL A 56 8.83 -5.34 -7.93
C VAL A 56 10.00 -5.68 -8.84
N ASN A 57 9.85 -5.51 -10.16
CA ASN A 57 10.89 -5.91 -11.12
C ASN A 57 11.97 -4.85 -11.34
N THR A 58 11.72 -3.58 -11.00
CA THR A 58 12.69 -2.48 -11.17
C THR A 58 13.30 -2.02 -9.85
N LEU A 59 12.51 -1.92 -8.78
CA LEU A 59 12.96 -1.46 -7.46
C LEU A 59 13.24 -2.61 -6.48
N HIS A 60 12.91 -3.85 -6.87
CA HIS A 60 13.14 -5.07 -6.07
C HIS A 60 12.49 -5.06 -4.69
N ARG A 61 11.41 -4.29 -4.52
CA ARG A 61 10.55 -4.22 -3.34
C ARG A 61 9.07 -4.24 -3.72
N PRO A 62 8.15 -4.54 -2.80
CA PRO A 62 6.72 -4.36 -3.07
C PRO A 62 6.35 -2.90 -3.36
N PHE A 63 5.27 -2.70 -4.08
CA PHE A 63 4.62 -1.39 -4.21
C PHE A 63 3.97 -1.03 -2.87
N ILE A 64 4.30 0.14 -2.33
CA ILE A 64 3.91 0.55 -0.98
C ILE A 64 2.93 1.71 -1.04
N THR A 65 1.75 1.49 -0.49
CA THR A 65 0.71 2.52 -0.34
C THR A 65 0.60 2.90 1.14
N LEU A 66 0.81 4.18 1.44
CA LEU A 66 0.57 4.76 2.76
C LEU A 66 -0.87 5.26 2.84
N LYS A 67 -1.53 5.10 4.01
CA LYS A 67 -2.86 5.67 4.23
C LYS A 67 -3.02 6.14 5.66
N TRP A 68 -3.57 7.33 5.81
CA TRP A 68 -4.02 7.85 7.10
C TRP A 68 -5.30 8.67 6.95
N ALA A 69 -5.99 8.90 8.07
CA ALA A 69 -7.05 9.89 8.19
C ALA A 69 -6.56 10.99 9.13
N ALA A 70 -6.80 12.24 8.78
CA ALA A 70 -6.46 13.40 9.58
C ALA A 70 -7.71 14.26 9.85
N SER A 71 -7.76 14.85 11.03
CA SER A 71 -8.71 15.91 11.37
C SER A 71 -8.42 17.18 10.55
N THR A 72 -9.36 18.12 10.49
CA THR A 72 -9.18 19.39 9.79
C THR A 72 -7.94 20.17 10.27
N ASP A 73 -7.58 20.01 11.52
CA ASP A 73 -6.43 20.63 12.16
C ASP A 73 -5.17 19.72 12.19
N GLY A 74 -5.15 18.64 11.37
CA GLY A 74 -3.96 17.86 11.05
C GLY A 74 -3.56 16.78 12.05
N PHE A 75 -4.50 16.26 12.87
CA PHE A 75 -4.21 15.19 13.83
C PHE A 75 -4.80 13.84 13.40
N LEU A 76 -4.05 12.76 13.62
CA LEU A 76 -4.49 11.38 13.35
C LEU A 76 -5.40 10.82 14.46
N ASP A 77 -5.17 11.23 15.69
CA ASP A 77 -5.89 10.78 16.88
C ASP A 77 -5.59 11.69 18.07
N ARG A 78 -6.38 11.57 19.11
CA ARG A 78 -6.03 12.13 20.43
C ARG A 78 -4.85 11.38 21.03
N THR A 79 -4.12 12.02 21.93
CA THR A 79 -3.09 11.34 22.73
C THR A 79 -3.78 10.37 23.69
N ARG A 80 -3.63 9.06 23.44
CA ARG A 80 -4.14 8.00 24.32
C ARG A 80 -2.99 7.30 25.02
N LEU A 81 -3.23 6.92 26.27
CA LEU A 81 -2.30 6.17 27.11
C LEU A 81 -2.80 4.74 27.30
N LEU A 82 -1.94 3.88 27.77
CA LEU A 82 -2.31 2.56 28.28
C LEU A 82 -2.37 2.64 29.82
N ASP A 83 -3.32 1.95 30.42
CA ASP A 83 -3.37 1.76 31.87
C ASP A 83 -2.31 0.75 32.36
N THR A 84 -2.30 0.47 33.64
CA THR A 84 -1.35 -0.47 34.27
C THR A 84 -1.54 -1.93 33.80
N GLU A 85 -2.68 -2.26 33.21
CA GLU A 85 -2.99 -3.57 32.62
C GLU A 85 -2.68 -3.60 31.12
N GLY A 86 -2.22 -2.49 30.53
CA GLY A 86 -1.94 -2.35 29.10
C GLY A 86 -3.20 -2.16 28.25
N LYS A 87 -4.31 -1.71 28.82
CA LYS A 87 -5.54 -1.37 28.09
C LYS A 87 -5.54 0.12 27.70
N PRO A 88 -6.05 0.48 26.52
CA PRO A 88 -6.11 1.86 26.09
C PRO A 88 -7.09 2.67 26.94
N ILE A 89 -6.66 3.85 27.37
CA ILE A 89 -7.49 4.85 28.04
C ILE A 89 -8.09 5.77 26.98
N GLY A 90 -9.42 5.78 26.88
CA GLY A 90 -10.15 6.55 25.88
C GLY A 90 -10.37 5.82 24.55
N ALA A 91 -11.34 6.29 23.80
CA ALA A 91 -11.67 5.76 22.48
C ALA A 91 -10.87 6.48 21.38
N PRO A 92 -10.58 5.81 20.24
CA PRO A 92 -9.97 6.46 19.09
C PRO A 92 -10.87 7.55 18.52
N ALA A 93 -10.28 8.59 17.93
CA ALA A 93 -11.02 9.63 17.23
C ALA A 93 -11.75 9.02 16.03
N GLN A 94 -13.02 9.36 15.87
CA GLN A 94 -13.84 8.92 14.74
C GLN A 94 -13.65 9.91 13.59
N LEU A 95 -12.62 9.71 12.78
CA LEU A 95 -12.28 10.56 11.64
C LEU A 95 -12.95 10.09 10.34
N SER A 96 -13.17 8.77 10.21
CA SER A 96 -13.70 8.16 8.99
C SER A 96 -15.21 7.90 9.09
N ASP A 97 -15.94 8.19 8.04
CA ASP A 97 -17.34 7.84 7.85
C ASP A 97 -17.50 6.40 7.29
N GLU A 98 -18.73 6.03 6.92
CA GLU A 98 -19.03 4.71 6.37
C GLU A 98 -18.41 4.50 4.97
N ARG A 99 -18.44 5.54 4.11
CA ARG A 99 -17.93 5.48 2.73
C ARG A 99 -16.41 5.34 2.72
N THR A 100 -15.73 6.14 3.53
CA THR A 100 -14.28 6.09 3.66
C THR A 100 -13.82 4.77 4.28
N ARG A 101 -14.58 4.20 5.24
CA ARG A 101 -14.34 2.85 5.76
C ARG A 101 -14.48 1.77 4.70
N MET A 102 -15.50 1.84 3.82
CA MET A 102 -15.61 0.93 2.67
C MET A 102 -14.37 1.02 1.76
N ARG A 103 -13.87 2.22 1.50
CA ARG A 103 -12.66 2.44 0.70
C ARG A 103 -11.41 1.82 1.33
N VAL A 104 -11.28 1.91 2.65
CA VAL A 104 -10.20 1.21 3.36
C VAL A 104 -10.28 -0.30 3.16
N HIS A 105 -11.49 -0.89 3.19
CA HIS A 105 -11.66 -2.31 2.90
C HIS A 105 -11.38 -2.67 1.44
N TYR A 106 -11.63 -1.77 0.48
CA TYR A 106 -11.16 -1.93 -0.90
C TYR A 106 -9.63 -1.99 -0.97
N PHE A 107 -8.91 -1.07 -0.30
CA PHE A 107 -7.44 -1.12 -0.25
C PHE A 107 -6.94 -2.42 0.38
N ARG A 108 -7.53 -2.86 1.48
CA ARG A 108 -7.17 -4.14 2.11
C ARG A 108 -7.39 -5.32 1.18
N ALA A 109 -8.50 -5.34 0.43
CA ALA A 109 -8.82 -6.41 -0.52
C ALA A 109 -7.90 -6.43 -1.75
N THR A 110 -7.33 -5.28 -2.11
CA THR A 110 -6.50 -5.12 -3.31
C THR A 110 -4.99 -5.15 -3.02
N HIS A 111 -4.57 -5.22 -1.75
CA HIS A 111 -3.18 -5.37 -1.36
C HIS A 111 -2.93 -6.76 -0.77
N GLN A 112 -1.74 -7.31 -1.04
CA GLN A 112 -1.37 -8.65 -0.57
C GLN A 112 -0.93 -8.66 0.90
N ALA A 113 -0.40 -7.55 1.39
CA ALA A 113 0.04 -7.39 2.78
C ALA A 113 -0.44 -6.05 3.36
N ILE A 114 -0.60 -6.02 4.69
CA ILE A 114 -0.93 -4.83 5.46
C ILE A 114 -0.03 -4.73 6.68
N LEU A 115 0.38 -3.51 7.01
CA LEU A 115 1.24 -3.20 8.15
C LEU A 115 0.60 -2.15 9.06
N VAL A 116 0.77 -2.36 10.37
CA VAL A 116 0.60 -1.31 11.39
C VAL A 116 1.81 -1.23 12.30
N GLY A 117 2.01 -0.07 12.91
CA GLY A 117 3.01 0.10 13.96
C GLY A 117 2.57 -0.53 15.28
N ARG A 118 3.54 -0.88 16.13
CA ARG A 118 3.31 -1.50 17.43
C ARG A 118 2.34 -0.71 18.31
N ARG A 119 2.52 0.61 18.42
CA ARG A 119 1.64 1.44 19.25
C ARG A 119 0.20 1.42 18.76
N THR A 120 -0.03 1.46 17.46
CA THR A 120 -1.38 1.35 16.86
C THR A 120 -1.99 -0.02 17.17
N PHE A 121 -1.19 -1.08 17.06
CA PHE A 121 -1.65 -2.42 17.44
C PHE A 121 -2.08 -2.50 18.91
N ASP A 122 -1.27 -1.97 19.82
CA ASP A 122 -1.54 -2.03 21.28
C ASP A 122 -2.76 -1.19 21.68
N LEU A 123 -2.96 -0.02 21.03
CA LEU A 123 -4.06 0.89 21.34
C LEU A 123 -5.41 0.43 20.74
N ASP A 124 -5.40 -0.20 19.55
CA ASP A 124 -6.62 -0.42 18.78
C ASP A 124 -6.96 -1.90 18.60
N LEU A 125 -5.99 -2.81 18.81
CA LEU A 125 -6.13 -4.26 18.53
C LEU A 125 -6.85 -4.52 17.20
N PRO A 126 -6.39 -3.90 16.10
CA PRO A 126 -7.15 -3.87 14.86
C PRO A 126 -7.16 -5.24 14.20
N SER A 127 -8.29 -5.66 13.67
CA SER A 127 -8.39 -6.93 12.96
C SER A 127 -7.75 -6.91 11.57
N LEU A 128 -7.68 -5.76 10.90
CA LEU A 128 -7.12 -5.50 9.56
C LEU A 128 -7.60 -6.46 8.46
N ASN A 129 -8.70 -7.14 8.67
CA ASN A 129 -9.31 -8.02 7.68
C ASN A 129 -10.27 -7.26 6.75
N VAL A 130 -10.71 -7.93 5.69
CA VAL A 130 -11.72 -7.42 4.76
C VAL A 130 -13.10 -7.87 5.23
N ARG A 131 -14.04 -6.92 5.42
CA ARG A 131 -15.44 -7.17 5.83
C ARG A 131 -16.47 -6.47 4.95
N HIS A 132 -16.15 -5.27 4.47
CA HIS A 132 -17.07 -4.39 3.75
C HIS A 132 -16.71 -4.23 2.26
N TRP A 133 -15.94 -5.16 1.72
CA TRP A 133 -15.59 -5.23 0.30
C TRP A 133 -15.37 -6.68 -0.12
N PRO A 134 -15.74 -7.09 -1.35
CA PRO A 134 -15.42 -8.43 -1.84
C PRO A 134 -13.90 -8.57 -2.08
N GLY A 135 -13.33 -9.68 -1.64
CA GLY A 135 -11.92 -9.98 -1.84
C GLY A 135 -11.25 -10.67 -0.65
N PRO A 136 -10.01 -11.12 -0.82
CA PRO A 136 -9.24 -11.76 0.25
C PRO A 136 -8.76 -10.75 1.29
N SER A 137 -8.54 -11.21 2.51
CA SER A 137 -7.83 -10.45 3.52
C SER A 137 -6.31 -10.52 3.28
N PRO A 138 -5.56 -9.41 3.49
CA PRO A 138 -4.12 -9.38 3.31
C PRO A 138 -3.38 -10.14 4.40
N LEU A 139 -2.11 -10.48 4.15
CA LEU A 139 -1.17 -10.89 5.19
C LEU A 139 -0.95 -9.73 6.17
N ARG A 140 -1.04 -10.00 7.47
CA ARG A 140 -1.03 -8.95 8.49
C ARG A 140 0.30 -8.89 9.22
N TYR A 141 0.90 -7.70 9.23
CA TYR A 141 2.18 -7.43 9.86
C TYR A 141 2.06 -6.35 10.94
N VAL A 142 2.86 -6.48 11.99
CA VAL A 142 3.07 -5.45 13.00
C VAL A 142 4.56 -5.10 13.08
N LEU A 143 4.88 -3.80 13.02
CA LEU A 143 6.25 -3.30 13.11
C LEU A 143 6.59 -3.04 14.58
N GLY A 144 7.60 -3.72 15.07
CA GLY A 144 8.12 -3.60 16.43
C GLY A 144 8.24 -4.93 17.15
N ARG A 145 8.36 -4.88 18.50
CA ARG A 145 8.62 -6.06 19.32
C ARG A 145 7.56 -7.16 19.11
N VAL A 146 8.04 -8.38 18.97
CA VAL A 146 7.19 -9.60 18.97
C VAL A 146 6.55 -9.78 20.34
N ASP A 147 5.25 -10.04 20.37
CA ASP A 147 4.56 -10.57 21.56
C ASP A 147 3.49 -11.61 21.15
N GLU A 148 3.07 -12.39 22.15
CA GLU A 148 2.09 -13.47 21.95
C GLU A 148 0.72 -12.94 21.51
N ARG A 149 0.32 -11.73 21.92
CA ARG A 149 -0.97 -11.14 21.51
C ARG A 149 -1.05 -10.92 20.02
N ALA A 150 0.04 -10.40 19.43
CA ALA A 150 0.12 -10.19 17.99
C ALA A 150 0.09 -11.52 17.23
N LEU A 151 0.86 -12.51 17.69
CA LEU A 151 0.91 -13.83 17.09
C LEU A 151 -0.44 -14.55 17.19
N ASN A 152 -1.08 -14.53 18.36
CA ASN A 152 -2.41 -15.13 18.58
C ASN A 152 -3.51 -14.45 17.77
N ALA A 153 -3.38 -13.15 17.49
CA ALA A 153 -4.26 -12.42 16.58
C ALA A 153 -3.95 -12.68 15.09
N GLY A 154 -2.95 -13.52 14.79
CA GLY A 154 -2.55 -13.91 13.43
C GLY A 154 -1.74 -12.85 12.69
N PHE A 155 -0.99 -12.02 13.41
CA PHE A 155 -0.02 -11.09 12.85
C PHE A 155 1.37 -11.69 12.82
N GLN A 156 2.15 -11.30 11.82
CA GLN A 156 3.59 -11.53 11.79
C GLN A 156 4.29 -10.27 12.33
N ALA A 157 5.12 -10.42 13.35
CA ALA A 157 5.84 -9.29 13.94
C ALA A 157 7.21 -9.14 13.28
N MET A 158 7.54 -7.92 12.86
CA MET A 158 8.80 -7.57 12.21
C MET A 158 9.55 -6.58 13.10
N ALA A 159 10.83 -6.84 13.34
CA ALA A 159 11.66 -6.00 14.20
C ALA A 159 11.77 -4.57 13.65
N ASP A 160 11.95 -4.44 12.34
CA ASP A 160 12.13 -3.20 11.61
C ASP A 160 11.63 -3.31 10.17
N ILE A 161 11.75 -2.21 9.42
CA ILE A 161 11.31 -2.13 8.02
C ILE A 161 12.15 -3.05 7.12
N ASP A 162 13.44 -3.21 7.38
CA ASP A 162 14.31 -4.03 6.54
C ASP A 162 13.96 -5.50 6.66
N ALA A 163 13.74 -5.99 7.88
CA ALA A 163 13.23 -7.34 8.15
C ALA A 163 11.86 -7.58 7.49
N LEU A 164 10.99 -6.56 7.49
CA LEU A 164 9.70 -6.63 6.80
C LEU A 164 9.89 -6.76 5.28
N LEU A 165 10.71 -5.91 4.66
CA LEU A 165 10.95 -5.94 3.21
C LEU A 165 11.57 -7.26 2.76
N ASP A 166 12.49 -7.82 3.55
CA ASP A 166 13.09 -9.14 3.29
C ASP A 166 12.04 -10.26 3.36
N ALA A 167 11.16 -10.22 4.36
CA ALA A 167 10.06 -11.17 4.48
C ALA A 167 9.10 -11.08 3.28
N LEU A 168 8.67 -9.86 2.91
CA LEU A 168 7.78 -9.63 1.77
C LEU A 168 8.41 -10.09 0.44
N LYS A 169 9.72 -9.86 0.26
CA LYS A 169 10.45 -10.31 -0.93
C LYS A 169 10.54 -11.84 -0.98
N ARG A 170 10.90 -12.51 0.13
CA ARG A 170 10.94 -13.96 0.24
C ARG A 170 9.59 -14.59 -0.11
N ASP A 171 8.51 -14.00 0.39
CA ASP A 171 7.15 -14.49 0.22
C ASP A 171 6.50 -14.00 -1.10
N LYS A 172 7.28 -13.31 -1.96
CA LYS A 172 6.87 -12.78 -3.27
C LYS A 172 5.66 -11.85 -3.22
N VAL A 173 5.51 -11.11 -2.13
CA VAL A 173 4.47 -10.10 -1.96
C VAL A 173 4.77 -8.89 -2.85
N GLN A 174 3.80 -8.48 -3.65
CA GLN A 174 3.96 -7.41 -4.64
C GLN A 174 3.38 -6.07 -4.18
N SER A 175 2.56 -6.06 -3.12
CA SER A 175 1.94 -4.84 -2.62
C SER A 175 1.77 -4.85 -1.11
N LEU A 176 2.15 -3.73 -0.47
CA LEU A 176 2.03 -3.47 0.95
C LEU A 176 1.15 -2.25 1.18
N PHE A 177 0.17 -2.37 2.06
CA PHE A 177 -0.67 -1.29 2.54
C PHE A 177 -0.26 -0.94 3.97
N VAL A 178 0.13 0.31 4.22
CA VAL A 178 0.57 0.78 5.55
C VAL A 178 -0.53 1.64 6.16
N GLU A 179 -1.25 1.06 7.13
CA GLU A 179 -2.23 1.74 7.97
C GLU A 179 -1.61 2.04 9.35
N GLY A 180 -0.40 2.60 9.36
CA GLY A 180 0.33 2.82 10.61
C GLY A 180 -0.04 4.09 11.33
N GLY A 181 0.34 4.21 12.59
CA GLY A 181 0.41 5.47 13.30
C GLY A 181 1.53 6.36 12.75
N GLN A 182 1.56 7.62 13.22
CA GLN A 182 2.46 8.66 12.74
C GLN A 182 3.92 8.20 12.58
N ALA A 183 4.52 7.59 13.61
CA ALA A 183 5.92 7.18 13.55
C ALA A 183 6.21 6.13 12.47
N THR A 184 5.29 5.19 12.24
CA THR A 184 5.45 4.18 11.18
C THR A 184 5.37 4.84 9.80
N LEU A 185 4.35 5.65 9.54
CA LEU A 185 4.20 6.37 8.28
C LEU A 185 5.40 7.27 8.01
N GLN A 186 5.83 8.04 9.01
CA GLN A 186 6.98 8.93 8.93
C GLN A 186 8.27 8.18 8.58
N SER A 187 8.49 6.99 9.17
CA SER A 187 9.67 6.18 8.87
C SER A 187 9.71 5.70 7.41
N PHE A 188 8.56 5.42 6.79
CA PHE A 188 8.49 5.08 5.37
C PHE A 188 8.76 6.31 4.49
N ILE A 189 8.21 7.47 4.86
CA ILE A 189 8.39 8.73 4.13
C ILE A 189 9.86 9.16 4.15
N GLU A 190 10.49 9.19 5.33
CA GLU A 190 11.89 9.59 5.50
C GLU A 190 12.89 8.70 4.77
N ARG A 191 12.53 7.43 4.55
CA ARG A 191 13.35 6.46 3.82
C ARG A 191 13.01 6.37 2.34
N ASP A 192 12.10 7.20 1.84
CA ASP A 192 11.59 7.14 0.44
C ASP A 192 11.09 5.73 0.05
N LEU A 193 10.46 5.04 1.00
CA LEU A 193 9.93 3.69 0.84
C LEU A 193 8.42 3.70 0.65
N TRP A 194 7.95 4.46 -0.33
CA TRP A 194 6.53 4.53 -0.68
C TRP A 194 6.34 4.90 -2.16
N ASP A 195 5.19 4.59 -2.71
CA ASP A 195 4.84 4.81 -4.12
C ASP A 195 3.52 5.58 -4.27
N GLU A 196 2.59 5.40 -3.33
CA GLU A 196 1.33 6.14 -3.23
C GLU A 196 1.05 6.52 -1.77
N ALA A 197 0.46 7.69 -1.57
CA ALA A 197 -0.05 8.13 -0.28
C ALA A 197 -1.52 8.57 -0.42
N TRP A 198 -2.36 8.13 0.52
CA TRP A 198 -3.78 8.48 0.59
C TRP A 198 -4.07 9.13 1.94
N GLU A 199 -4.33 10.42 1.91
CA GLU A 199 -4.82 11.17 3.05
C GLU A 199 -6.33 11.34 2.97
N GLU A 200 -7.00 10.97 4.04
CA GLU A 200 -8.42 11.24 4.27
C GLU A 200 -8.54 12.47 5.17
N CYS A 201 -9.06 13.57 4.63
CA CYS A 201 -9.30 14.79 5.39
C CYS A 201 -10.70 14.73 6.01
N SER A 202 -10.77 14.59 7.33
CA SER A 202 -12.03 14.58 8.09
C SER A 202 -12.48 16.00 8.43
N PRO A 203 -13.79 16.30 8.44
CA PRO A 203 -14.30 17.60 8.92
C PRO A 203 -14.21 17.79 10.44
N VAL A 204 -13.75 16.78 11.17
CA VAL A 204 -13.60 16.81 12.64
C VAL A 204 -12.39 17.63 13.02
N THR A 205 -12.51 18.45 14.08
CA THR A 205 -11.39 19.16 14.73
C THR A 205 -11.09 18.50 16.06
N LEU A 206 -9.81 18.23 16.36
CA LEU A 206 -9.39 17.59 17.59
C LEU A 206 -8.79 18.59 18.62
N GLY A 207 -8.21 19.70 18.17
CA GLY A 207 -7.55 20.73 18.98
C GLY A 207 -6.12 20.37 19.35
N GLU A 208 -5.87 19.11 19.72
CA GLU A 208 -4.56 18.55 20.06
C GLU A 208 -4.53 17.04 19.81
N GLY A 209 -3.34 16.46 19.66
CA GLY A 209 -3.23 15.02 19.46
C GLY A 209 -1.93 14.57 18.80
N ILE A 210 -2.01 13.43 18.14
CA ILE A 210 -0.92 12.87 17.36
C ILE A 210 -0.95 13.51 15.96
N PRO A 211 0.07 14.26 15.53
CA PRO A 211 0.06 14.93 14.23
C PRO A 211 0.08 13.92 13.08
N ALA A 212 -0.43 14.34 11.92
CA ALA A 212 -0.24 13.62 10.67
C ALA A 212 1.25 13.54 10.30
N PRO A 213 1.67 12.56 9.48
CA PRO A 213 3.04 12.50 9.01
C PRO A 213 3.37 13.73 8.14
N ALA A 214 4.60 14.22 8.24
CA ALA A 214 5.09 15.30 7.40
C ALA A 214 5.44 14.77 6.01
N MET A 215 4.80 15.30 4.99
CA MET A 215 5.14 15.01 3.60
C MET A 215 6.31 15.91 3.14
N PRO A 216 7.13 15.45 2.17
CA PRO A 216 8.17 16.31 1.59
C PRO A 216 7.60 17.57 0.95
N ASP A 217 8.28 18.70 1.07
CA ASP A 217 7.84 20.03 0.56
C ASP A 217 7.52 20.04 -0.94
N ALA A 218 8.19 19.19 -1.70
CA ALA A 218 7.99 19.06 -3.16
C ALA A 218 6.75 18.21 -3.52
N PHE A 219 6.09 17.59 -2.52
CA PHE A 219 4.93 16.74 -2.78
C PHE A 219 3.66 17.59 -2.87
N ALA A 220 2.96 17.47 -4.00
CA ALA A 220 1.62 18.04 -4.18
C ALA A 220 0.62 16.91 -4.45
N PRO A 221 -0.62 16.99 -3.95
CA PRO A 221 -1.66 16.04 -4.29
C PRO A 221 -1.88 15.98 -5.80
N THR A 222 -1.87 14.77 -6.36
CA THR A 222 -2.12 14.55 -7.79
C THR A 222 -3.59 14.32 -8.12
N LEU A 223 -4.39 13.99 -7.12
CA LEU A 223 -5.83 13.74 -7.26
C LEU A 223 -6.54 14.06 -5.94
N GLU A 224 -7.58 14.89 -6.01
CA GLU A 224 -8.53 15.11 -4.92
C GLU A 224 -9.87 14.48 -5.26
N GLN A 225 -10.47 13.77 -4.32
CA GLN A 225 -11.79 13.16 -4.46
C GLN A 225 -12.68 13.57 -3.28
N HIS A 226 -13.78 14.22 -3.58
CA HIS A 226 -14.81 14.52 -2.59
C HIS A 226 -15.75 13.32 -2.47
N LEU A 227 -15.78 12.70 -1.29
CA LEU A 227 -16.67 11.59 -0.96
C LEU A 227 -17.90 12.13 -0.20
N GLY A 228 -18.56 13.12 -0.77
CA GLY A 228 -19.71 13.81 -0.20
C GLY A 228 -20.98 12.97 -0.03
#